data_afb8920d7bcfcd7d611eaae99e777917
#
_entry.id   afb8920d7bcfcd7d611eaae99e777917
#
_cell.length_a   1.000
_cell.length_b   1.000
_cell.length_c   1.000
_cell.angle_alpha   90.00
_cell.angle_beta   90.00
_cell.angle_gamma   90.00
#
_symmetry.space_group_name_H-M   'P 1'
#
loop_
_entity.id
_entity.type
_entity.pdbx_description
1 polymer ?
#
loop_
_entity_poly.entity_id
_entity_poly.type
_entity_poly.pdbx_seq_one_letter_code
_entity_poly.pdbx_strand_id
1 'polypeptide(L)'
;MNSKILLSLIAATFLSSGYAVASVHSSKPTISQQKSIVPQIVQPKWRTFTAPDGHFTVLMPGMPARKTQVQKTYMGEIKLEIFLIQPPEQEAAYIVTYNEFPDSYVQMNSPQKLMDEAQYMELKTTKSRLINQRNIRSSNFHPGREIEYVNAIGKVTKTRMFVAHNRLYKVMAITSEKQHETLNKTTTGYLNSFHLVVKP
;
A
#
# COMPACT_ATOMS: atom_id res chain seq x y z
N MET A 1 27.60 1.76 12.85
CA MET A 1 26.69 0.61 13.08
C MET A 1 25.39 0.87 12.35
N ASN A 2 24.97 -0.04 11.48
CA ASN A 2 24.01 0.22 10.40
C ASN A 2 22.58 0.41 10.88
N SER A 3 22.11 1.65 10.88
CA SER A 3 20.72 2.10 11.14
C SER A 3 19.67 1.62 10.11
N LYS A 4 20.03 0.72 9.20
CA LYS A 4 19.31 0.49 7.92
C LYS A 4 18.25 -0.62 7.93
N ILE A 5 17.97 -1.26 9.07
CA ILE A 5 17.15 -2.49 9.08
C ILE A 5 15.64 -2.23 9.28
N LEU A 6 15.24 -1.01 9.59
CA LEU A 6 13.96 -0.71 10.23
C LEU A 6 12.74 -0.58 9.34
N LEU A 7 12.91 -0.35 8.06
CA LEU A 7 11.80 0.12 7.21
C LEU A 7 11.43 -0.83 6.08
N SER A 8 12.04 -2.02 6.02
CA SER A 8 12.02 -2.86 4.80
C SER A 8 10.95 -3.95 4.74
N LEU A 9 10.06 -4.09 5.72
CA LEU A 9 9.29 -5.34 5.86
C LEU A 9 8.01 -5.46 5.01
N ILE A 10 7.60 -4.43 4.28
CA ILE A 10 6.27 -4.42 3.65
C ILE A 10 6.25 -5.07 2.26
N ALA A 11 7.36 -5.04 1.54
CA ALA A 11 7.34 -5.35 0.11
C ALA A 11 7.46 -6.84 -0.25
N ALA A 12 8.00 -7.67 0.63
CA ALA A 12 8.42 -9.02 0.25
C ALA A 12 7.35 -10.11 0.38
N THR A 13 6.29 -9.89 1.14
CA THR A 13 5.34 -10.96 1.48
C THR A 13 4.07 -11.03 0.65
N PHE A 14 3.78 -10.03 -0.19
CA PHE A 14 2.50 -9.99 -0.92
C PHE A 14 2.57 -10.40 -2.40
N LEU A 15 3.73 -10.79 -2.91
CA LEU A 15 3.90 -11.11 -4.33
C LEU A 15 3.76 -12.59 -4.69
N SER A 16 3.53 -13.49 -3.72
CA SER A 16 3.56 -14.94 -3.95
C SER A 16 2.19 -15.66 -3.90
N SER A 17 1.07 -14.97 -3.97
CA SER A 17 -0.22 -15.64 -4.15
C SER A 17 -0.44 -15.96 -5.62
N GLY A 18 0.25 -16.98 -6.11
CA GLY A 18 -0.05 -17.64 -7.37
C GLY A 18 -1.39 -18.36 -7.25
N TYR A 19 -2.38 -17.94 -8.01
CA TYR A 19 -3.60 -18.73 -8.17
C TYR A 19 -3.27 -19.99 -8.96
N ALA A 20 -3.41 -21.15 -8.33
CA ALA A 20 -3.38 -22.43 -9.01
C ALA A 20 -4.61 -22.52 -9.92
N VAL A 21 -4.41 -22.50 -11.23
CA VAL A 21 -5.45 -22.81 -12.22
C VAL A 21 -5.61 -24.32 -12.23
N ALA A 22 -6.71 -24.80 -11.67
CA ALA A 22 -7.07 -26.22 -11.77
C ALA A 22 -7.47 -26.52 -13.22
N SER A 23 -6.68 -27.39 -13.89
CA SER A 23 -7.02 -27.94 -15.21
C SER A 23 -8.18 -28.91 -15.07
N VAL A 24 -9.35 -28.55 -15.58
CA VAL A 24 -10.50 -29.46 -15.67
C VAL A 24 -10.40 -30.23 -16.96
N HIS A 25 -10.35 -31.57 -16.85
CA HIS A 25 -10.42 -32.54 -17.95
C HIS A 25 -11.77 -32.47 -18.67
N SER A 26 -11.67 -32.42 -19.99
CA SER A 26 -12.78 -32.39 -20.95
C SER A 26 -13.57 -33.69 -20.97
N SER A 27 -14.86 -33.62 -20.72
CA SER A 27 -15.85 -34.62 -21.19
C SER A 27 -16.89 -33.90 -22.07
N LYS A 28 -17.23 -34.57 -23.21
CA LYS A 28 -18.07 -34.09 -24.31
C LYS A 28 -19.43 -33.55 -23.87
N PRO A 29 -19.97 -32.48 -24.48
CA PRO A 29 -21.23 -31.88 -24.07
C PRO A 29 -22.44 -32.42 -24.85
N THR A 30 -23.52 -32.69 -24.11
CA THR A 30 -24.88 -32.74 -24.60
C THR A 30 -25.39 -31.29 -24.73
N ILE A 31 -25.94 -30.92 -25.88
CA ILE A 31 -26.44 -29.58 -26.18
C ILE A 31 -27.71 -29.30 -25.36
N SER A 32 -27.56 -28.62 -24.26
CA SER A 32 -28.63 -27.88 -23.58
C SER A 32 -28.40 -26.39 -23.83
N GLN A 33 -29.43 -25.65 -24.24
CA GLN A 33 -29.36 -24.19 -24.44
C GLN A 33 -28.97 -23.51 -23.15
N GLN A 34 -27.69 -23.20 -23.03
CA GLN A 34 -27.10 -22.51 -21.90
C GLN A 34 -27.27 -21.00 -22.12
N LYS A 35 -28.26 -20.43 -21.41
CA LYS A 35 -28.45 -18.99 -21.29
C LYS A 35 -27.08 -18.38 -20.91
N SER A 36 -26.49 -17.61 -21.82
CA SER A 36 -25.22 -16.93 -21.60
C SER A 36 -25.35 -16.03 -20.37
N ILE A 37 -24.83 -16.47 -19.25
CA ILE A 37 -24.64 -15.61 -18.08
C ILE A 37 -23.40 -14.78 -18.41
N VAL A 38 -23.63 -13.57 -18.93
CA VAL A 38 -22.56 -12.56 -19.05
C VAL A 38 -22.11 -12.28 -17.62
N PRO A 39 -20.84 -12.51 -17.27
CA PRO A 39 -20.33 -12.16 -15.96
C PRO A 39 -20.53 -10.64 -15.75
N GLN A 40 -21.43 -10.29 -14.87
CA GLN A 40 -21.60 -8.90 -14.48
C GLN A 40 -20.33 -8.52 -13.73
N ILE A 41 -19.47 -7.68 -14.33
CA ILE A 41 -18.30 -7.12 -13.68
C ILE A 41 -18.82 -6.23 -12.54
N VAL A 42 -18.86 -6.79 -11.34
CA VAL A 42 -19.23 -6.05 -10.13
C VAL A 42 -18.10 -5.09 -9.83
N GLN A 43 -18.30 -3.81 -10.14
CA GLN A 43 -17.31 -2.79 -9.80
C GLN A 43 -17.15 -2.71 -8.28
N PRO A 44 -15.91 -2.57 -7.76
CA PRO A 44 -15.65 -2.48 -6.33
C PRO A 44 -16.38 -1.28 -5.73
N LYS A 45 -17.12 -1.51 -4.66
CA LYS A 45 -17.81 -0.43 -3.95
C LYS A 45 -16.86 0.27 -3.02
N TRP A 46 -16.38 1.43 -3.43
CA TRP A 46 -15.53 2.29 -2.61
C TRP A 46 -16.25 2.81 -1.38
N ARG A 47 -15.61 2.71 -0.22
CA ARG A 47 -16.15 3.16 1.07
C ARG A 47 -15.06 3.83 1.88
N THR A 48 -15.44 4.80 2.71
CA THR A 48 -14.52 5.38 3.69
C THR A 48 -14.18 4.32 4.74
N PHE A 49 -12.91 4.02 4.84
CA PHE A 49 -12.32 3.24 5.94
C PHE A 49 -11.72 4.21 6.94
N THR A 50 -12.05 4.02 8.22
CA THR A 50 -11.45 4.73 9.35
C THR A 50 -10.54 3.75 10.09
N ALA A 51 -9.30 4.15 10.35
CA ALA A 51 -8.39 3.33 11.16
C ALA A 51 -8.99 3.02 12.54
N PRO A 52 -8.76 1.83 13.11
CA PRO A 52 -9.31 1.46 14.41
C PRO A 52 -8.92 2.40 15.56
N ASP A 53 -7.75 3.05 15.46
CA ASP A 53 -7.28 4.07 16.41
C ASP A 53 -7.79 5.49 16.09
N GLY A 54 -8.50 5.65 14.97
CA GLY A 54 -9.09 6.90 14.53
C GLY A 54 -8.10 7.94 14.00
N HIS A 55 -6.84 7.59 13.72
CA HIS A 55 -5.82 8.55 13.30
C HIS A 55 -5.78 8.84 11.79
N PHE A 56 -6.49 8.08 10.97
CA PHE A 56 -6.66 8.40 9.55
C PHE A 56 -7.97 7.87 8.98
N THR A 57 -8.36 8.44 7.86
CA THR A 57 -9.42 7.93 6.98
C THR A 57 -8.90 7.81 5.55
N VAL A 58 -9.48 6.90 4.78
CA VAL A 58 -9.15 6.70 3.36
C VAL A 58 -10.29 5.97 2.65
N LEU A 59 -10.49 6.21 1.35
CA LEU A 59 -11.40 5.37 0.55
C LEU A 59 -10.74 4.03 0.25
N MET A 60 -11.48 2.93 0.48
CA MET A 60 -11.02 1.57 0.16
C MET A 60 -12.07 0.86 -0.73
N PRO A 61 -11.67 0.01 -1.68
CA PRO A 61 -12.59 -0.73 -2.55
C PRO A 61 -13.23 -1.93 -1.84
N GLY A 62 -13.54 -1.78 -0.55
CA GLY A 62 -14.11 -2.77 0.34
C GLY A 62 -13.49 -2.70 1.73
N MET A 63 -13.69 -3.72 2.56
CA MET A 63 -13.09 -3.82 3.89
C MET A 63 -11.67 -4.39 3.77
N PRO A 64 -10.63 -3.65 4.18
CA PRO A 64 -9.27 -4.14 4.12
C PRO A 64 -9.00 -5.22 5.19
N ALA A 65 -8.17 -6.20 4.84
CA ALA A 65 -7.57 -7.09 5.82
C ALA A 65 -6.56 -6.32 6.67
N ARG A 66 -6.57 -6.55 7.98
CA ARG A 66 -5.61 -5.97 8.92
C ARG A 66 -4.56 -7.00 9.29
N LYS A 67 -3.30 -6.58 9.31
CA LYS A 67 -2.18 -7.37 9.80
C LYS A 67 -1.29 -6.48 10.67
N THR A 68 -0.86 -7.02 11.80
CA THR A 68 0.12 -6.38 12.69
C THR A 68 1.41 -7.17 12.65
N GLN A 69 2.54 -6.46 12.55
CA GLN A 69 3.88 -7.05 12.66
C GLN A 69 4.65 -6.30 13.74
N VAL A 70 5.41 -7.03 14.55
CA VAL A 70 6.29 -6.45 15.55
C VAL A 70 7.73 -6.77 15.17
N GLN A 71 8.55 -5.75 15.11
CA GLN A 71 9.97 -5.88 14.80
C GLN A 71 10.82 -5.39 15.97
N LYS A 72 11.72 -6.26 16.44
CA LYS A 72 12.73 -5.87 17.42
C LYS A 72 13.85 -5.11 16.75
N THR A 73 14.15 -3.94 17.28
CA THR A 73 15.18 -3.05 16.75
C THR A 73 16.08 -2.58 17.88
N TYR A 74 17.19 -1.92 17.53
CA TYR A 74 18.06 -1.29 18.56
C TYR A 74 17.35 -0.16 19.33
N MET A 75 16.22 0.37 18.81
CA MET A 75 15.39 1.39 19.46
C MET A 75 14.27 0.78 20.32
N GLY A 76 14.17 -0.54 20.38
CA GLY A 76 13.07 -1.25 20.99
C GLY A 76 12.18 -1.95 19.97
N GLU A 77 10.99 -2.32 20.39
CA GLU A 77 9.99 -2.94 19.52
C GLU A 77 9.25 -1.87 18.71
N ILE A 78 9.20 -2.04 17.39
CA ILE A 78 8.41 -1.21 16.50
C ILE A 78 7.25 -2.03 15.97
N LYS A 79 6.06 -1.50 16.15
CA LYS A 79 4.82 -2.08 15.66
C LYS A 79 4.48 -1.49 14.30
N LEU A 80 4.30 -2.37 13.30
CA LEU A 80 3.83 -2.05 11.98
C LEU A 80 2.38 -2.52 11.82
N GLU A 81 1.47 -1.59 11.54
CA GLU A 81 0.08 -1.89 11.19
C GLU A 81 -0.07 -1.81 9.67
N ILE A 82 -0.77 -2.79 9.10
CA ILE A 82 -0.98 -2.94 7.67
C ILE A 82 -2.47 -3.14 7.42
N PHE A 83 -3.05 -2.34 6.52
CA PHE A 83 -4.41 -2.47 6.00
C PHE A 83 -4.33 -2.67 4.50
N LEU A 84 -4.73 -3.84 4.02
CA LEU A 84 -4.57 -4.26 2.62
C LEU A 84 -5.88 -4.73 2.05
N ILE A 85 -6.16 -4.34 0.80
CA ILE A 85 -7.21 -4.94 -0.02
C ILE A 85 -6.74 -5.10 -1.46
N GLN A 86 -7.10 -6.24 -2.07
CA GLN A 86 -6.87 -6.55 -3.47
C GLN A 86 -8.22 -6.89 -4.09
N PRO A 87 -8.83 -5.98 -4.87
CA PRO A 87 -10.05 -6.30 -5.60
C PRO A 87 -9.80 -7.44 -6.59
N PRO A 88 -10.63 -8.50 -6.62
CA PRO A 88 -10.39 -9.66 -7.47
C PRO A 88 -10.47 -9.36 -8.97
N GLU A 89 -11.17 -8.30 -9.35
CA GLU A 89 -11.35 -7.85 -10.72
C GLU A 89 -10.23 -6.92 -11.22
N GLN A 90 -9.27 -6.55 -10.36
CA GLN A 90 -8.17 -5.65 -10.68
C GLN A 90 -6.83 -6.28 -10.35
N GLU A 91 -5.85 -6.14 -11.24
CA GLU A 91 -4.45 -6.44 -10.91
C GLU A 91 -3.85 -5.29 -10.09
N ALA A 92 -4.52 -4.94 -9.00
CA ALA A 92 -4.17 -3.83 -8.13
C ALA A 92 -4.26 -4.21 -6.65
N ALA A 93 -3.45 -3.56 -5.82
CA ALA A 93 -3.52 -3.61 -4.37
C ALA A 93 -3.53 -2.20 -3.79
N TYR A 94 -4.37 -1.98 -2.79
CA TYR A 94 -4.49 -0.72 -2.06
C TYR A 94 -4.10 -0.97 -0.60
N ILE A 95 -3.12 -0.22 -0.13
CA ILE A 95 -2.46 -0.51 1.14
C ILE A 95 -2.27 0.78 1.92
N VAL A 96 -2.64 0.78 3.19
CA VAL A 96 -2.18 1.77 4.16
C VAL A 96 -1.36 1.06 5.22
N THR A 97 -0.22 1.64 5.57
CA THR A 97 0.56 1.17 6.71
C THR A 97 0.96 2.33 7.58
N TYR A 98 1.20 2.06 8.85
CA TYR A 98 1.94 2.97 9.70
C TYR A 98 2.80 2.20 10.69
N ASN A 99 3.92 2.79 11.04
CA ASN A 99 4.74 2.41 12.18
C ASN A 99 4.89 3.58 13.14
N GLU A 100 4.93 3.23 14.40
CA GLU A 100 5.12 4.16 15.50
C GLU A 100 6.54 4.04 16.02
N PHE A 101 7.24 5.16 16.06
CA PHE A 101 8.61 5.23 16.55
C PHE A 101 8.64 5.71 18.00
N PRO A 102 9.68 5.35 18.76
CA PRO A 102 9.94 6.00 20.04
C PRO A 102 10.11 7.52 19.87
N ASP A 103 9.56 8.31 20.79
CA ASP A 103 9.60 9.77 20.72
C ASP A 103 11.02 10.30 20.65
N SER A 104 11.96 9.70 21.39
CA SER A 104 13.39 10.06 21.33
C SER A 104 13.98 9.91 19.93
N TYR A 105 13.52 8.92 19.16
CA TYR A 105 13.99 8.74 17.78
C TYR A 105 13.47 9.83 16.85
N VAL A 106 12.21 10.19 16.99
CA VAL A 106 11.59 11.24 16.16
C VAL A 106 12.17 12.62 16.50
N GLN A 107 12.47 12.89 17.76
CA GLN A 107 13.13 14.14 18.18
C GLN A 107 14.53 14.29 17.60
N MET A 108 15.27 13.21 17.41
CA MET A 108 16.64 13.22 16.85
C MET A 108 16.68 13.20 15.31
N ASN A 109 15.55 12.94 14.65
CA ASN A 109 15.51 12.79 13.19
C ASN A 109 14.45 13.70 12.59
N SER A 110 14.82 14.46 11.56
CA SER A 110 13.85 15.27 10.84
C SER A 110 12.86 14.38 10.08
N PRO A 111 11.61 14.84 9.84
CA PRO A 111 10.65 14.14 9.00
C PRO A 111 11.20 13.78 7.61
N GLN A 112 12.03 14.67 7.05
CA GLN A 112 12.67 14.45 5.76
C GLN A 112 13.61 13.24 5.81
N LYS A 113 14.45 13.14 6.85
CA LYS A 113 15.38 12.02 7.02
C LYS A 113 14.63 10.69 7.19
N LEU A 114 13.52 10.67 7.95
CA LEU A 114 12.68 9.48 8.10
C LEU A 114 12.11 9.02 6.75
N MET A 115 11.66 9.95 5.91
CA MET A 115 11.15 9.64 4.58
C MET A 115 12.27 9.20 3.61
N ASP A 116 13.47 9.77 3.72
CA ASP A 116 14.64 9.37 2.91
C ASP A 116 15.03 7.92 3.21
N GLU A 117 15.10 7.55 4.48
CA GLU A 117 15.39 6.20 4.92
C GLU A 117 14.30 5.21 4.49
N ALA A 118 13.02 5.58 4.65
CA ALA A 118 11.89 4.78 4.24
C ALA A 118 11.90 4.50 2.73
N GLN A 119 12.10 5.52 1.92
CA GLN A 119 12.20 5.41 0.47
C GLN A 119 13.38 4.54 0.05
N TYR A 120 14.56 4.79 0.61
CA TYR A 120 15.76 4.00 0.30
C TYR A 120 15.54 2.52 0.57
N MET A 121 14.99 2.20 1.75
CA MET A 121 14.73 0.82 2.13
C MET A 121 13.65 0.16 1.26
N GLU A 122 12.60 0.89 0.91
CA GLU A 122 11.54 0.41 0.03
C GLU A 122 12.07 0.06 -1.36
N LEU A 123 12.77 0.96 -2.01
CA LEU A 123 13.37 0.72 -3.33
C LEU A 123 14.38 -0.42 -3.31
N LYS A 124 15.23 -0.48 -2.27
CA LYS A 124 16.22 -1.54 -2.12
C LYS A 124 15.58 -2.92 -1.92
N THR A 125 14.60 -3.02 -1.04
CA THR A 125 13.94 -4.30 -0.71
C THR A 125 13.12 -4.82 -1.87
N THR A 126 12.43 -3.94 -2.58
CA THR A 126 11.62 -4.32 -3.75
C THR A 126 12.45 -4.45 -5.03
N LYS A 127 13.76 -4.15 -4.97
CA LYS A 127 14.66 -4.08 -6.14
C LYS A 127 14.06 -3.20 -7.24
N SER A 128 13.53 -2.05 -6.85
CA SER A 128 12.77 -1.16 -7.73
C SER A 128 13.60 0.01 -8.20
N ARG A 129 13.25 0.52 -9.39
CA ARG A 129 13.77 1.75 -9.97
C ARG A 129 12.77 2.87 -9.73
N LEU A 130 13.23 3.98 -9.15
CA LEU A 130 12.45 5.19 -8.98
C LEU A 130 12.09 5.80 -10.34
N ILE A 131 10.82 6.15 -10.53
CA ILE A 131 10.31 6.84 -11.73
C ILE A 131 10.18 8.33 -11.44
N ASN A 132 9.50 8.67 -10.33
CA ASN A 132 9.20 10.05 -9.97
C ASN A 132 9.20 10.23 -8.46
N GLN A 133 9.49 11.47 -8.03
CA GLN A 133 9.47 11.88 -6.63
C GLN A 133 9.11 13.36 -6.51
N ARG A 134 8.28 13.68 -5.51
CA ARG A 134 7.99 15.06 -5.13
C ARG A 134 7.67 15.19 -3.65
N ASN A 135 7.99 16.33 -3.08
CA ASN A 135 7.56 16.67 -1.73
C ASN A 135 6.10 17.15 -1.77
N ILE A 136 5.33 16.73 -0.79
CA ILE A 136 3.91 17.07 -0.62
C ILE A 136 3.64 17.46 0.83
N ARG A 137 2.43 17.91 1.10
CA ARG A 137 1.90 18.10 2.46
C ARG A 137 0.55 17.42 2.58
N SER A 138 0.21 16.95 3.78
CA SER A 138 -1.15 16.51 4.10
C SER A 138 -2.09 17.72 4.18
N SER A 139 -3.40 17.48 4.24
CA SER A 139 -4.40 18.52 4.50
C SER A 139 -4.15 19.30 5.79
N ASN A 140 -3.51 18.67 6.77
CA ASN A 140 -3.14 19.28 8.06
C ASN A 140 -1.68 19.75 8.08
N PHE A 141 -1.10 20.03 6.89
CA PHE A 141 0.25 20.57 6.70
C PHE A 141 1.42 19.68 7.17
N HIS A 142 1.19 18.43 7.55
CA HIS A 142 2.28 17.52 7.86
C HIS A 142 3.15 17.28 6.62
N PRO A 143 4.49 17.24 6.79
CA PRO A 143 5.40 16.99 5.69
C PRO A 143 5.18 15.58 5.12
N GLY A 144 5.28 15.47 3.81
CA GLY A 144 5.11 14.21 3.10
C GLY A 144 5.91 14.16 1.80
N ARG A 145 5.93 12.97 1.22
CA ARG A 145 6.58 12.68 -0.05
C ARG A 145 5.71 11.73 -0.87
N GLU A 146 5.60 12.00 -2.15
CA GLU A 146 5.05 11.07 -3.12
C GLU A 146 6.18 10.52 -3.97
N ILE A 147 6.21 9.19 -4.13
CA ILE A 147 7.15 8.49 -5.01
C ILE A 147 6.39 7.54 -5.91
N GLU A 148 6.92 7.34 -7.10
CA GLU A 148 6.48 6.33 -8.05
C GLU A 148 7.68 5.50 -8.48
N TYR A 149 7.54 4.19 -8.47
CA TYR A 149 8.63 3.28 -8.82
C TYR A 149 8.09 1.99 -9.45
N VAL A 150 8.96 1.31 -10.20
CA VAL A 150 8.66 0.03 -10.86
C VAL A 150 9.67 -1.02 -10.40
N ASN A 151 9.18 -2.22 -10.09
CA ASN A 151 10.04 -3.34 -9.76
C ASN A 151 10.40 -4.20 -10.98
N ALA A 152 11.32 -5.16 -10.78
CA ALA A 152 11.83 -6.02 -11.86
C ALA A 152 10.77 -6.92 -12.53
N ILE A 153 9.60 -7.12 -11.91
CA ILE A 153 8.49 -7.92 -12.45
C ILE A 153 7.36 -7.04 -13.02
N GLY A 154 7.61 -5.76 -13.29
CA GLY A 154 6.66 -4.86 -13.92
C GLY A 154 5.50 -4.43 -13.01
N LYS A 155 5.66 -4.45 -11.68
CA LYS A 155 4.69 -3.85 -10.78
C LYS A 155 5.06 -2.39 -10.54
N VAL A 156 4.13 -1.49 -10.87
CA VAL A 156 4.26 -0.04 -10.63
C VAL A 156 3.59 0.28 -9.30
N THR A 157 4.31 1.00 -8.45
CA THR A 157 3.80 1.43 -7.14
C THR A 157 3.84 2.95 -7.04
N LYS A 158 2.70 3.55 -6.67
CA LYS A 158 2.61 4.94 -6.22
C LYS A 158 2.44 4.94 -4.71
N THR A 159 3.34 5.64 -4.01
CA THR A 159 3.34 5.74 -2.55
C THR A 159 3.32 7.19 -2.13
N ARG A 160 2.45 7.53 -1.18
CA ARG A 160 2.56 8.76 -0.38
C ARG A 160 2.99 8.41 1.03
N MET A 161 4.00 9.09 1.50
CA MET A 161 4.50 9.00 2.87
C MET A 161 4.19 10.29 3.60
N PHE A 162 3.79 10.20 4.88
CA PHE A 162 3.59 11.35 5.75
C PHE A 162 4.17 11.05 7.13
N VAL A 163 4.86 12.04 7.70
CA VAL A 163 5.31 11.98 9.09
C VAL A 163 4.42 12.90 9.91
N ALA A 164 3.73 12.32 10.88
CA ALA A 164 2.89 13.05 11.81
C ALA A 164 3.10 12.50 13.23
N HIS A 165 3.41 13.39 14.18
CA HIS A 165 3.84 13.00 15.52
C HIS A 165 5.02 12.00 15.47
N ASN A 166 4.89 10.87 16.12
CA ASN A 166 5.89 9.79 16.13
C ASN A 166 5.58 8.68 15.12
N ARG A 167 4.75 8.94 14.09
CA ARG A 167 4.34 7.94 13.10
C ARG A 167 4.76 8.30 11.69
N LEU A 168 5.20 7.27 10.96
CA LEU A 168 5.33 7.30 9.51
C LEU A 168 4.16 6.53 8.89
N TYR A 169 3.32 7.23 8.16
CA TYR A 169 2.23 6.66 7.38
C TYR A 169 2.68 6.45 5.94
N LYS A 170 2.30 5.32 5.34
CA LYS A 170 2.47 5.07 3.91
C LYS A 170 1.14 4.63 3.30
N VAL A 171 0.74 5.32 2.24
CA VAL A 171 -0.47 5.03 1.45
C VAL A 171 0.00 4.60 0.07
N MET A 172 -0.28 3.37 -0.32
CA MET A 172 0.30 2.75 -1.51
C MET A 172 -0.77 2.16 -2.41
N ALA A 173 -0.64 2.42 -3.72
CA ALA A 173 -1.37 1.73 -4.76
C ALA A 173 -0.36 0.97 -5.64
N ILE A 174 -0.52 -0.34 -5.76
CA ILE A 174 0.31 -1.22 -6.57
C ILE A 174 -0.54 -1.70 -7.74
N THR A 175 -0.03 -1.58 -8.97
CA THR A 175 -0.71 -2.04 -10.19
C THR A 175 0.24 -2.87 -11.05
N SER A 176 -0.29 -3.69 -11.96
CA SER A 176 0.52 -4.20 -13.06
C SER A 176 0.85 -3.06 -14.02
N GLU A 177 1.97 -3.16 -14.73
CA GLU A 177 2.33 -2.20 -15.77
C GLU A 177 1.23 -2.10 -16.85
N LYS A 178 0.58 -3.21 -17.18
CA LYS A 178 -0.52 -3.27 -18.16
C LYS A 178 -1.74 -2.45 -17.73
N GLN A 179 -2.06 -2.41 -16.42
CA GLN A 179 -3.22 -1.69 -15.90
C GLN A 179 -2.88 -0.32 -15.34
N HIS A 180 -1.61 0.04 -15.30
CA HIS A 180 -1.15 1.28 -14.68
C HIS A 180 -1.87 2.51 -15.24
N GLU A 181 -1.88 2.67 -16.57
CA GLU A 181 -2.55 3.81 -17.22
C GLU A 181 -4.07 3.78 -16.99
N THR A 182 -4.70 2.61 -17.18
CA THR A 182 -6.16 2.46 -17.00
C THR A 182 -6.60 2.78 -15.58
N LEU A 183 -5.81 2.37 -14.57
CA LEU A 183 -6.10 2.59 -13.16
C LEU A 183 -5.52 3.89 -12.59
N ASN A 184 -4.82 4.69 -13.39
CA ASN A 184 -4.15 5.92 -12.92
C ASN A 184 -5.11 6.88 -12.20
N LYS A 185 -6.31 7.11 -12.76
CA LYS A 185 -7.33 7.96 -12.15
C LYS A 185 -7.82 7.39 -10.81
N THR A 186 -8.04 6.08 -10.76
CA THR A 186 -8.50 5.36 -9.57
C THR A 186 -7.44 5.38 -8.47
N THR A 187 -6.19 5.05 -8.79
CA THR A 187 -5.07 5.05 -7.83
C THR A 187 -4.79 6.45 -7.31
N THR A 188 -4.85 7.48 -8.17
CA THR A 188 -4.71 8.88 -7.77
C THR A 188 -5.85 9.30 -6.84
N GLY A 189 -7.10 8.94 -7.16
CA GLY A 189 -8.27 9.20 -6.31
C GLY A 189 -8.12 8.54 -4.93
N TYR A 190 -7.67 7.29 -4.89
CA TYR A 190 -7.36 6.59 -3.65
C TYR A 190 -6.31 7.33 -2.81
N LEU A 191 -5.17 7.68 -3.39
CA LEU A 191 -4.11 8.41 -2.69
C LEU A 191 -4.56 9.78 -2.19
N ASN A 192 -5.42 10.48 -2.97
CA ASN A 192 -5.98 11.77 -2.58
C ASN A 192 -7.01 11.67 -1.44
N SER A 193 -7.63 10.52 -1.26
CA SER A 193 -8.65 10.31 -0.23
C SER A 193 -8.08 10.08 1.18
N PHE A 194 -6.77 9.96 1.30
CA PHE A 194 -6.13 9.76 2.60
C PHE A 194 -6.08 11.07 3.38
N HIS A 195 -6.64 11.04 4.59
CA HIS A 195 -6.66 12.15 5.52
C HIS A 195 -6.15 11.72 6.89
N LEU A 196 -5.16 12.44 7.40
CA LEU A 196 -4.74 12.31 8.79
C LEU A 196 -5.77 12.98 9.70
N VAL A 197 -6.20 12.26 10.73
CA VAL A 197 -7.09 12.79 11.77
C VAL A 197 -6.21 13.09 12.98
N VAL A 198 -5.89 14.36 13.17
CA VAL A 198 -5.16 14.82 14.35
C VAL A 198 -6.18 15.04 15.46
N LYS A 199 -6.13 14.21 16.48
CA LYS A 199 -6.88 14.50 17.72
C LYS A 199 -6.11 15.57 18.48
N PRO A 200 -6.80 16.59 18.98
CA PRO A 200 -6.19 17.63 19.81
C PRO A 200 -5.58 17.07 21.09
#